data_d9a5c982d2cd8da222496db9d6194faa
#
_entry.id   d9a5c982d2cd8da222496db9d6194faa
#
_cell.length_a   1.000
_cell.length_b   1.000
_cell.length_c   1.000
_cell.angle_alpha   90.00
_cell.angle_beta   90.00
_cell.angle_gamma   90.00
#
_symmetry.space_group_name_H-M   'P 1'
#
loop_
_entity.id
_entity.type
_entity.pdbx_description
1 polymer ?
#
loop_
_entity_poly.entity_id
_entity_poly.type
_entity_poly.pdbx_seq_one_letter_code
_entity_poly.pdbx_strand_id
1 'polypeptide(L)'
;LIIFSYLFDILAIRTKFPSVILLVFTGIIARFISSSYGFDNFEFLDTLVPVLGTIGLILIVLEAALELDIKKEKIQIITKGFMAALIILLINIVLVSIFFEKVIGLPNPTSVIYAIPLSIISSAVAIPSASGLINKNKEFVVYESTFSDILGIMIFYYSIRQVEKGEALIGLEPILTLVGQIVLIIILSLAITYLLFQLIQRIEHHVKFFLILALLILSYEIGKDILKLPSLVLIFIFGIFLGNFSNLIPERFKKYVKTDNVGKEDLHEFNLLTAESTFLVRTFFFLFFGFSIPLESFIEMEPY
;
A
#
# COMPACT_ATOMS: atom_id res chain seq x y z
N LEU A 1 -23.89 3.24 -1.78
CA LEU A 1 -22.59 2.70 -1.45
C LEU A 1 -21.68 3.76 -0.85
N ILE A 2 -21.34 4.82 -1.58
CA ILE A 2 -20.49 5.93 -1.11
C ILE A 2 -21.02 6.55 0.19
N ILE A 3 -22.34 6.79 0.29
CA ILE A 3 -22.97 7.31 1.51
C ILE A 3 -22.75 6.36 2.70
N PHE A 4 -22.86 5.05 2.49
CA PHE A 4 -22.60 4.06 3.55
C PHE A 4 -21.14 4.06 3.98
N SER A 5 -20.20 4.22 3.03
CA SER A 5 -18.79 4.31 3.35
C SER A 5 -18.48 5.54 4.22
N TYR A 6 -19.03 6.70 3.90
CA TYR A 6 -18.94 7.89 4.74
C TYR A 6 -19.52 7.67 6.15
N LEU A 7 -20.68 7.01 6.25
CA LEU A 7 -21.26 6.66 7.54
C LEU A 7 -20.37 5.72 8.34
N PHE A 8 -19.73 4.74 7.67
CA PHE A 8 -18.81 3.81 8.31
C PHE A 8 -17.53 4.51 8.77
N ASP A 9 -16.99 5.47 8.01
CA ASP A 9 -15.85 6.25 8.45
C ASP A 9 -16.18 7.15 9.66
N ILE A 10 -17.35 7.77 9.70
CA ILE A 10 -17.83 8.52 10.88
C ILE A 10 -17.98 7.58 12.09
N LEU A 11 -18.52 6.38 11.87
CA LEU A 11 -18.66 5.37 12.91
C LEU A 11 -17.31 4.88 13.42
N ALA A 12 -16.35 4.66 12.49
CA ALA A 12 -14.99 4.25 12.81
C ALA A 12 -14.29 5.25 13.74
N ILE A 13 -14.42 6.56 13.48
CA ILE A 13 -13.85 7.61 14.32
C ILE A 13 -14.43 7.55 15.75
N ARG A 14 -15.72 7.25 15.89
CA ARG A 14 -16.41 7.19 17.21
C ARG A 14 -16.14 5.89 17.97
N THR A 15 -16.17 4.77 17.27
CA THR A 15 -16.07 3.43 17.87
C THR A 15 -14.65 2.90 17.90
N LYS A 16 -13.71 3.52 17.17
CA LYS A 16 -12.35 3.02 16.90
C LYS A 16 -12.34 1.67 16.17
N PHE A 17 -13.45 1.30 15.54
CA PHE A 17 -13.57 0.08 14.75
C PHE A 17 -13.29 0.42 13.28
N PRO A 18 -12.35 -0.26 12.58
CA PRO A 18 -11.98 0.11 11.21
C PRO A 18 -13.16 0.02 10.24
N SER A 19 -13.39 1.09 9.46
CA SER A 19 -14.48 1.15 8.46
C SER A 19 -14.34 0.08 7.38
N VAL A 20 -13.11 -0.32 7.06
CA VAL A 20 -12.78 -1.40 6.13
C VAL A 20 -13.49 -2.71 6.49
N ILE A 21 -13.50 -3.08 7.77
CA ILE A 21 -14.14 -4.31 8.23
C ILE A 21 -15.66 -4.24 8.00
N LEU A 22 -16.27 -3.08 8.25
CA LEU A 22 -17.70 -2.88 8.01
C LEU A 22 -18.04 -2.99 6.52
N LEU A 23 -17.17 -2.51 5.63
CA LEU A 23 -17.33 -2.64 4.18
C LEU A 23 -17.27 -4.11 3.74
N VAL A 24 -16.29 -4.88 4.22
CA VAL A 24 -16.18 -6.32 3.94
C VAL A 24 -17.41 -7.07 4.43
N PHE A 25 -17.86 -6.84 5.67
CA PHE A 25 -19.08 -7.45 6.19
C PHE A 25 -20.32 -7.09 5.36
N THR A 26 -20.43 -5.84 4.92
CA THR A 26 -21.51 -5.41 4.04
C THR A 26 -21.49 -6.18 2.71
N GLY A 27 -20.29 -6.40 2.15
CA GLY A 27 -20.09 -7.23 0.96
C GLY A 27 -20.55 -8.67 1.17
N ILE A 28 -20.14 -9.30 2.28
CA ILE A 28 -20.54 -10.67 2.65
C ILE A 28 -22.07 -10.76 2.80
N ILE A 29 -22.71 -9.81 3.49
CA ILE A 29 -24.16 -9.77 3.65
C ILE A 29 -24.86 -9.62 2.29
N ALA A 30 -24.35 -8.74 1.44
CA ALA A 30 -24.90 -8.55 0.09
C ALA A 30 -24.77 -9.84 -0.75
N ARG A 31 -23.67 -10.59 -0.62
CA ARG A 31 -23.51 -11.92 -1.25
C ARG A 31 -24.56 -12.90 -0.75
N PHE A 32 -24.75 -12.98 0.55
CA PHE A 32 -25.75 -13.87 1.16
C PHE A 32 -27.16 -13.58 0.66
N ILE A 33 -27.52 -12.29 0.61
CA ILE A 33 -28.83 -11.86 0.09
C ILE A 33 -28.93 -12.25 -1.39
N SER A 34 -27.92 -11.97 -2.21
CA SER A 34 -27.93 -12.25 -3.65
C SER A 34 -28.10 -13.75 -3.94
N SER A 35 -27.37 -14.59 -3.24
CA SER A 35 -27.47 -16.06 -3.35
C SER A 35 -28.84 -16.57 -2.95
N SER A 36 -29.47 -15.98 -1.91
CA SER A 36 -30.84 -16.32 -1.49
C SER A 36 -31.91 -16.03 -2.55
N TYR A 37 -31.60 -15.13 -3.49
CA TYR A 37 -32.46 -14.84 -4.66
C TYR A 37 -32.05 -15.60 -5.93
N GLY A 38 -31.08 -16.51 -5.86
CA GLY A 38 -30.63 -17.34 -6.97
C GLY A 38 -29.68 -16.63 -7.95
N PHE A 39 -29.06 -15.52 -7.54
CA PHE A 39 -28.00 -14.85 -8.29
C PHE A 39 -26.64 -15.29 -7.80
N ASP A 40 -26.04 -16.30 -8.43
CA ASP A 40 -24.78 -16.90 -7.98
C ASP A 40 -23.61 -16.71 -8.96
N ASN A 41 -23.88 -16.30 -10.21
CA ASN A 41 -22.83 -16.13 -11.21
C ASN A 41 -22.31 -14.69 -11.24
N PHE A 42 -21.07 -14.49 -10.76
CA PHE A 42 -20.39 -13.19 -10.68
C PHE A 42 -18.97 -13.25 -11.25
N GLU A 43 -18.77 -13.95 -12.38
CA GLU A 43 -17.45 -14.12 -13.03
C GLU A 43 -16.69 -12.79 -13.25
N PHE A 44 -17.43 -11.67 -13.39
CA PHE A 44 -16.80 -10.35 -13.53
C PHE A 44 -16.00 -9.93 -12.30
N LEU A 45 -16.31 -10.46 -11.12
CA LEU A 45 -15.58 -10.14 -9.88
C LEU A 45 -14.16 -10.71 -9.88
N ASP A 46 -13.93 -11.83 -10.55
CA ASP A 46 -12.61 -12.47 -10.66
C ASP A 46 -11.61 -11.55 -11.39
N THR A 47 -12.11 -10.66 -12.24
CA THR A 47 -11.30 -9.65 -12.92
C THR A 47 -11.33 -8.30 -12.19
N LEU A 48 -12.51 -7.88 -11.74
CA LEU A 48 -12.70 -6.55 -11.15
C LEU A 48 -11.98 -6.39 -9.81
N VAL A 49 -12.06 -7.40 -8.92
CA VAL A 49 -11.46 -7.32 -7.58
C VAL A 49 -9.93 -7.20 -7.64
N PRO A 50 -9.18 -8.00 -8.42
CA PRO A 50 -7.74 -7.83 -8.57
C PRO A 50 -7.35 -6.46 -9.17
N VAL A 51 -8.09 -5.96 -10.16
CA VAL A 51 -7.83 -4.64 -10.76
C VAL A 51 -8.04 -3.52 -9.75
N LEU A 52 -9.17 -3.52 -9.03
CA LEU A 52 -9.44 -2.55 -7.97
C LEU A 52 -8.42 -2.66 -6.83
N GLY A 53 -8.00 -3.88 -6.49
CA GLY A 53 -6.96 -4.13 -5.50
C GLY A 53 -5.62 -3.51 -5.90
N THR A 54 -5.21 -3.69 -7.15
CA THR A 54 -3.95 -3.10 -7.67
C THR A 54 -4.02 -1.57 -7.67
N ILE A 55 -5.09 -0.99 -8.22
CA ILE A 55 -5.28 0.47 -8.26
C ILE A 55 -5.38 1.03 -6.83
N GLY A 56 -6.15 0.37 -5.96
CA GLY A 56 -6.30 0.75 -4.56
C GLY A 56 -4.96 0.74 -3.81
N LEU A 57 -4.15 -0.29 -4.02
CA LEU A 57 -2.83 -0.39 -3.41
C LEU A 57 -1.89 0.73 -3.88
N ILE A 58 -1.88 1.05 -5.18
CA ILE A 58 -1.10 2.16 -5.75
C ILE A 58 -1.55 3.48 -5.10
N LEU A 59 -2.85 3.73 -5.03
CA LEU A 59 -3.40 4.96 -4.49
C LEU A 59 -3.13 5.09 -2.98
N ILE A 60 -3.29 4.03 -2.20
CA ILE A 60 -3.01 4.02 -0.75
C ILE A 60 -1.54 4.33 -0.48
N VAL A 61 -0.62 3.70 -1.23
CA VAL A 61 0.82 3.96 -1.09
C VAL A 61 1.17 5.38 -1.52
N LEU A 62 0.56 5.88 -2.59
CA LEU A 62 0.75 7.25 -3.06
C LEU A 62 0.27 8.26 -2.03
N GLU A 63 -0.95 8.11 -1.51
CA GLU A 63 -1.54 8.97 -0.47
C GLU A 63 -0.64 9.01 0.78
N ALA A 64 -0.26 7.85 1.30
CA ALA A 64 0.62 7.75 2.46
C ALA A 64 1.99 8.42 2.22
N ALA A 65 2.56 8.24 1.02
CA ALA A 65 3.84 8.85 0.66
C ALA A 65 3.77 10.38 0.52
N LEU A 66 2.65 10.90 0.00
CA LEU A 66 2.41 12.34 -0.12
C LEU A 66 2.26 13.04 1.23
N GLU A 67 1.69 12.34 2.23
CA GLU A 67 1.53 12.86 3.59
C GLU A 67 2.82 12.87 4.42
N LEU A 68 3.84 12.11 4.00
CA LEU A 68 5.11 12.03 4.70
C LEU A 68 5.91 13.34 4.56
N ASP A 69 6.08 14.07 5.67
CA ASP A 69 6.86 15.31 5.72
C ASP A 69 8.33 15.03 6.06
N ILE A 70 9.19 15.02 5.03
CA ILE A 70 10.62 14.78 5.19
C ILE A 70 11.37 16.09 5.40
N LYS A 71 11.64 16.39 6.67
CA LYS A 71 12.47 17.50 7.12
C LYS A 71 13.69 17.00 7.87
N LYS A 72 14.76 17.80 7.88
CA LYS A 72 15.99 17.45 8.60
C LYS A 72 15.72 17.19 10.08
N GLU A 73 14.81 17.95 10.69
CA GLU A 73 14.41 17.83 12.10
C GLU A 73 13.67 16.50 12.37
N LYS A 74 13.07 15.90 11.36
CA LYS A 74 12.31 14.65 11.46
C LYS A 74 13.11 13.41 11.11
N ILE A 75 14.32 13.53 10.58
CA ILE A 75 15.16 12.37 10.16
C ILE A 75 15.29 11.35 11.29
N GLN A 76 15.46 11.80 12.53
CA GLN A 76 15.61 10.88 13.67
C GLN A 76 14.35 10.04 13.91
N ILE A 77 13.14 10.62 13.79
CA ILE A 77 11.89 9.90 13.99
C ILE A 77 11.60 8.98 12.80
N ILE A 78 11.90 9.43 11.58
CA ILE A 78 11.78 8.63 10.34
C ILE A 78 12.67 7.39 10.43
N THR A 79 13.96 7.56 10.80
CA THR A 79 14.90 6.42 10.95
C THR A 79 14.45 5.46 12.04
N LYS A 80 13.96 5.97 13.18
CA LYS A 80 13.41 5.12 14.24
C LYS A 80 12.17 4.38 13.80
N GLY A 81 11.25 5.01 13.07
CA GLY A 81 10.06 4.38 12.51
C GLY A 81 10.43 3.27 11.51
N PHE A 82 11.37 3.54 10.61
CA PHE A 82 11.87 2.53 9.66
C PHE A 82 12.51 1.33 10.36
N MET A 83 13.41 1.57 11.32
CA MET A 83 14.07 0.48 12.05
C MET A 83 13.08 -0.32 12.90
N ALA A 84 12.10 0.35 13.53
CA ALA A 84 11.06 -0.33 14.29
C ALA A 84 10.19 -1.19 13.36
N ALA A 85 9.71 -0.65 12.24
CA ALA A 85 8.95 -1.39 11.25
C ALA A 85 9.71 -2.64 10.77
N LEU A 86 10.98 -2.48 10.38
CA LEU A 86 11.79 -3.60 9.89
C LEU A 86 11.98 -4.68 10.94
N ILE A 87 12.38 -4.31 12.16
CA ILE A 87 12.69 -5.25 13.24
C ILE A 87 11.42 -5.98 13.68
N ILE A 88 10.32 -5.23 13.92
CA ILE A 88 9.05 -5.81 14.38
C ILE A 88 8.48 -6.73 13.30
N LEU A 89 8.48 -6.31 12.05
CA LEU A 89 8.01 -7.10 10.92
C LEU A 89 8.77 -8.43 10.82
N LEU A 90 10.11 -8.41 10.85
CA LEU A 90 10.92 -9.62 10.74
C LEU A 90 10.72 -10.56 11.94
N ILE A 91 10.65 -10.03 13.16
CA ILE A 91 10.37 -10.84 14.35
C ILE A 91 8.99 -11.48 14.24
N ASN A 92 7.97 -10.73 13.87
CA ASN A 92 6.61 -11.26 13.73
C ASN A 92 6.52 -12.33 12.63
N ILE A 93 7.16 -12.11 11.47
CA ILE A 93 7.21 -13.14 10.41
C ILE A 93 7.79 -14.44 10.94
N VAL A 94 8.90 -14.38 11.67
CA VAL A 94 9.53 -15.58 12.25
C VAL A 94 8.61 -16.25 13.26
N LEU A 95 8.04 -15.50 14.20
CA LEU A 95 7.18 -16.06 15.24
C LEU A 95 5.90 -16.68 14.67
N VAL A 96 5.22 -15.98 13.75
CA VAL A 96 3.98 -16.47 13.11
C VAL A 96 4.27 -17.64 12.19
N SER A 97 5.41 -17.62 11.47
CA SER A 97 5.84 -18.74 10.63
C SER A 97 6.10 -20.01 11.45
N ILE A 98 6.79 -19.90 12.59
CA ILE A 98 7.00 -21.02 13.52
C ILE A 98 5.67 -21.54 14.05
N PHE A 99 4.73 -20.65 14.38
CA PHE A 99 3.39 -21.06 14.82
C PHE A 99 2.68 -21.86 13.71
N PHE A 100 2.66 -21.39 12.48
CA PHE A 100 2.05 -22.10 11.35
C PHE A 100 2.72 -23.45 11.07
N GLU A 101 4.06 -23.51 11.15
CA GLU A 101 4.80 -24.75 10.94
C GLU A 101 4.55 -25.78 12.08
N LYS A 102 4.64 -25.35 13.35
CA LYS A 102 4.63 -26.27 14.50
C LYS A 102 3.23 -26.60 15.00
N VAL A 103 2.27 -25.66 14.91
CA VAL A 103 0.91 -25.85 15.46
C VAL A 103 -0.06 -26.28 14.35
N ILE A 104 0.02 -25.67 13.17
CA ILE A 104 -0.90 -25.94 12.07
C ILE A 104 -0.35 -27.04 11.13
N GLY A 105 0.99 -27.28 11.14
CA GLY A 105 1.61 -28.31 10.32
C GLY A 105 1.84 -27.90 8.86
N LEU A 106 1.84 -26.61 8.57
CA LEU A 106 2.11 -26.10 7.21
C LEU A 106 3.59 -26.28 6.84
N PRO A 107 3.94 -26.60 5.58
CA PRO A 107 5.32 -26.67 5.14
C PRO A 107 5.99 -25.29 5.21
N ASN A 108 7.31 -25.28 5.47
CA ASN A 108 8.08 -24.05 5.74
C ASN A 108 7.86 -22.91 4.73
N PRO A 109 7.97 -23.11 3.39
CA PRO A 109 7.75 -22.00 2.45
C PRO A 109 6.34 -21.39 2.58
N THR A 110 5.32 -22.22 2.71
CA THR A 110 3.91 -21.79 2.84
C THR A 110 3.68 -21.06 4.16
N SER A 111 4.27 -21.54 5.26
CA SER A 111 4.19 -20.91 6.58
C SER A 111 4.72 -19.48 6.57
N VAL A 112 5.85 -19.24 5.89
CA VAL A 112 6.44 -17.91 5.76
C VAL A 112 5.54 -16.99 4.93
N ILE A 113 5.03 -17.47 3.78
CA ILE A 113 4.16 -16.66 2.91
C ILE A 113 2.90 -16.21 3.66
N TYR A 114 2.25 -17.09 4.43
CA TYR A 114 1.07 -16.73 5.21
C TYR A 114 1.40 -15.86 6.44
N ALA A 115 2.59 -15.99 7.01
CA ALA A 115 3.03 -15.19 8.14
C ALA A 115 3.25 -13.71 7.75
N ILE A 116 3.73 -13.43 6.55
CA ILE A 116 4.07 -12.05 6.14
C ILE A 116 2.88 -11.09 6.25
N PRO A 117 1.72 -11.31 5.59
CA PRO A 117 0.60 -10.37 5.66
C PRO A 117 0.04 -10.20 7.07
N LEU A 118 0.10 -11.25 7.91
CA LEU A 118 -0.35 -11.18 9.31
C LEU A 118 0.64 -10.44 10.22
N SER A 119 1.86 -10.22 9.75
CA SER A 119 2.92 -9.52 10.50
C SER A 119 2.97 -8.02 10.20
N ILE A 120 2.27 -7.55 9.17
CA ILE A 120 2.24 -6.14 8.76
C ILE A 120 1.37 -5.34 9.74
N ILE A 121 1.87 -4.19 10.18
CA ILE A 121 1.10 -3.21 10.95
C ILE A 121 0.40 -2.30 9.94
N SER A 122 -0.90 -2.50 9.74
CA SER A 122 -1.70 -1.74 8.78
C SER A 122 -1.82 -0.26 9.16
N SER A 123 -1.35 0.63 8.27
CA SER A 123 -1.50 2.08 8.42
C SER A 123 -2.96 2.52 8.45
N ALA A 124 -3.82 1.85 7.69
CA ALA A 124 -5.27 2.11 7.69
C ALA A 124 -5.93 1.92 9.06
N VAL A 125 -5.34 1.14 9.95
CA VAL A 125 -5.81 0.91 11.32
C VAL A 125 -4.99 1.70 12.34
N ALA A 126 -3.67 1.73 12.18
CA ALA A 126 -2.76 2.35 13.14
C ALA A 126 -2.90 3.87 13.20
N ILE A 127 -3.00 4.54 12.05
CA ILE A 127 -3.06 6.02 11.98
C ILE A 127 -4.33 6.57 12.64
N PRO A 128 -5.55 6.11 12.35
CA PRO A 128 -6.75 6.57 13.07
C PRO A 128 -6.70 6.27 14.57
N SER A 129 -6.14 5.12 14.95
CA SER A 129 -6.00 4.72 16.35
C SER A 129 -5.03 5.61 17.14
N ALA A 130 -4.04 6.20 16.46
CA ALA A 130 -3.06 7.11 17.02
C ALA A 130 -3.57 8.56 17.17
N SER A 131 -4.81 8.87 16.79
CA SER A 131 -5.36 10.24 16.81
C SER A 131 -5.34 10.91 18.18
N GLY A 132 -5.38 10.12 19.27
CA GLY A 132 -5.32 10.61 20.64
C GLY A 132 -3.91 10.75 21.23
N LEU A 133 -2.86 10.44 20.48
CA LEU A 133 -1.48 10.52 20.93
C LEU A 133 -0.91 11.94 20.79
N ILE A 134 0.17 12.22 21.55
CA ILE A 134 0.98 13.43 21.39
C ILE A 134 1.58 13.43 19.97
N ASN A 135 1.66 14.60 19.34
CA ASN A 135 2.08 14.78 17.94
C ASN A 135 3.32 13.95 17.55
N LYS A 136 4.36 13.93 18.39
CA LYS A 136 5.58 13.17 18.13
C LYS A 136 5.35 11.66 18.06
N ASN A 137 4.52 11.12 18.94
CA ASN A 137 4.19 9.69 18.96
C ASN A 137 3.26 9.34 17.80
N LYS A 138 2.33 10.24 17.45
CA LYS A 138 1.48 10.11 16.27
C LYS A 138 2.33 10.05 14.99
N GLU A 139 3.28 10.97 14.83
CA GLU A 139 4.21 10.95 13.68
C GLU A 139 5.01 9.65 13.62
N PHE A 140 5.50 9.14 14.76
CA PHE A 140 6.21 7.86 14.80
C PHE A 140 5.34 6.72 14.29
N VAL A 141 4.07 6.63 14.73
CA VAL A 141 3.13 5.59 14.28
C VAL A 141 2.86 5.71 12.79
N VAL A 142 2.71 6.93 12.26
CA VAL A 142 2.53 7.15 10.80
C VAL A 142 3.73 6.60 10.02
N TYR A 143 4.96 6.97 10.40
CA TYR A 143 6.16 6.48 9.70
C TYR A 143 6.32 4.96 9.84
N GLU A 144 6.16 4.45 11.06
CA GLU A 144 6.33 3.01 11.34
C GLU A 144 5.34 2.17 10.56
N SER A 145 4.04 2.48 10.63
CA SER A 145 3.01 1.71 9.92
C SER A 145 3.13 1.81 8.40
N THR A 146 3.45 2.99 7.86
CA THR A 146 3.68 3.16 6.41
C THR A 146 4.89 2.34 5.93
N PHE A 147 6.00 2.35 6.68
CA PHE A 147 7.15 1.51 6.34
C PHE A 147 6.85 0.03 6.50
N SER A 148 6.07 -0.37 7.51
CA SER A 148 5.63 -1.75 7.70
C SER A 148 4.82 -2.25 6.50
N ASP A 149 3.86 -1.47 6.01
CA ASP A 149 3.07 -1.81 4.82
C ASP A 149 3.97 -2.03 3.60
N ILE A 150 4.89 -1.10 3.32
CA ILE A 150 5.77 -1.16 2.15
C ILE A 150 6.75 -2.32 2.24
N LEU A 151 7.43 -2.48 3.38
CA LEU A 151 8.38 -3.57 3.60
C LEU A 151 7.67 -4.93 3.54
N GLY A 152 6.50 -5.04 4.17
CA GLY A 152 5.72 -6.25 4.16
C GLY A 152 5.32 -6.70 2.77
N ILE A 153 4.80 -5.77 1.96
CA ILE A 153 4.44 -6.05 0.57
C ILE A 153 5.67 -6.44 -0.26
N MET A 154 6.81 -5.74 -0.08
CA MET A 154 8.05 -6.08 -0.77
C MET A 154 8.52 -7.49 -0.44
N ILE A 155 8.58 -7.85 0.85
CA ILE A 155 9.00 -9.17 1.33
C ILE A 155 8.01 -10.23 0.82
N PHE A 156 6.71 -9.95 0.84
CA PHE A 156 5.69 -10.88 0.36
C PHE A 156 5.86 -11.24 -1.12
N TYR A 157 5.93 -10.24 -2.00
CA TYR A 157 6.13 -10.48 -3.42
C TYR A 157 7.48 -11.14 -3.74
N TYR A 158 8.53 -10.78 -3.00
CA TYR A 158 9.82 -11.43 -3.10
C TYR A 158 9.71 -12.92 -2.72
N SER A 159 9.08 -13.22 -1.59
CA SER A 159 8.92 -14.59 -1.09
C SER A 159 8.12 -15.48 -2.05
N ILE A 160 7.01 -14.96 -2.60
CA ILE A 160 6.23 -15.69 -3.62
C ILE A 160 7.11 -16.06 -4.80
N ARG A 161 7.86 -15.11 -5.35
CA ARG A 161 8.74 -15.36 -6.51
C ARG A 161 9.84 -16.39 -6.22
N GLN A 162 10.40 -16.37 -5.01
CA GLN A 162 11.42 -17.35 -4.63
C GLN A 162 10.82 -18.77 -4.58
N VAL A 163 9.62 -18.90 -4.02
CA VAL A 163 8.90 -20.18 -3.97
C VAL A 163 8.52 -20.66 -5.36
N GLU A 164 8.02 -19.79 -6.22
CA GLU A 164 7.69 -20.13 -7.63
C GLU A 164 8.91 -20.63 -8.42
N LYS A 165 10.11 -20.13 -8.12
CA LYS A 165 11.37 -20.59 -8.71
C LYS A 165 11.95 -21.84 -8.06
N GLY A 166 11.40 -22.28 -6.94
CA GLY A 166 11.97 -23.36 -6.13
C GLY A 166 13.28 -22.96 -5.42
N GLU A 167 13.52 -21.67 -5.23
CA GLU A 167 14.69 -21.11 -4.56
C GLU A 167 14.47 -20.96 -3.05
N ALA A 168 15.55 -20.97 -2.28
CA ALA A 168 15.46 -20.77 -0.84
C ALA A 168 15.00 -19.35 -0.48
N LEU A 169 14.16 -19.21 0.54
CA LEU A 169 13.71 -17.91 1.05
C LEU A 169 14.78 -17.18 1.86
N ILE A 170 15.62 -17.93 2.57
CA ILE A 170 16.61 -17.40 3.49
C ILE A 170 17.99 -17.94 3.10
N GLY A 171 18.98 -17.05 3.04
CA GLY A 171 20.35 -17.36 2.68
C GLY A 171 21.11 -16.11 2.25
N LEU A 172 22.42 -16.22 2.07
CA LEU A 172 23.23 -15.07 1.65
C LEU A 172 22.86 -14.61 0.22
N GLU A 173 22.70 -15.54 -0.70
CA GLU A 173 22.38 -15.27 -2.10
C GLU A 173 20.98 -14.64 -2.28
N PRO A 174 19.88 -15.18 -1.68
CA PRO A 174 18.59 -14.52 -1.67
C PRO A 174 18.61 -13.10 -1.08
N ILE A 175 19.32 -12.88 0.02
CA ILE A 175 19.42 -11.57 0.66
C ILE A 175 20.15 -10.57 -0.24
N LEU A 176 21.28 -10.96 -0.85
CA LEU A 176 22.02 -10.10 -1.78
C LEU A 176 21.19 -9.76 -3.02
N THR A 177 20.41 -10.72 -3.53
CA THR A 177 19.49 -10.51 -4.64
C THR A 177 18.40 -9.51 -4.27
N LEU A 178 17.80 -9.65 -3.08
CA LEU A 178 16.78 -8.71 -2.59
C LEU A 178 17.36 -7.29 -2.44
N VAL A 179 18.53 -7.15 -1.84
CA VAL A 179 19.20 -5.85 -1.68
C VAL A 179 19.53 -5.25 -3.05
N GLY A 180 20.03 -6.04 -3.99
CA GLY A 180 20.30 -5.61 -5.37
C GLY A 180 19.03 -5.11 -6.08
N GLN A 181 17.92 -5.82 -5.95
CA GLN A 181 16.62 -5.40 -6.50
C GLN A 181 16.13 -4.10 -5.87
N ILE A 182 16.28 -3.93 -4.56
CA ILE A 182 15.92 -2.68 -3.85
C ILE A 182 16.75 -1.52 -4.37
N VAL A 183 18.06 -1.66 -4.50
CA VAL A 183 18.93 -0.61 -5.03
C VAL A 183 18.55 -0.27 -6.48
N LEU A 184 18.33 -1.27 -7.31
CA LEU A 184 17.92 -1.08 -8.71
C LEU A 184 16.61 -0.34 -8.81
N ILE A 185 15.59 -0.74 -8.04
CA ILE A 185 14.26 -0.07 -8.07
C ILE A 185 14.33 1.36 -7.56
N ILE A 186 15.18 1.65 -6.56
CA ILE A 186 15.38 3.03 -6.08
C ILE A 186 15.95 3.90 -7.20
N ILE A 187 16.99 3.44 -7.90
CA ILE A 187 17.60 4.18 -9.02
C ILE A 187 16.57 4.40 -10.13
N LEU A 188 15.86 3.36 -10.52
CA LEU A 188 14.82 3.44 -11.54
C LEU A 188 13.68 4.37 -11.13
N SER A 189 13.25 4.29 -9.86
CA SER A 189 12.20 5.16 -9.30
C SER A 189 12.60 6.63 -9.35
N LEU A 190 13.84 6.96 -9.01
CA LEU A 190 14.33 8.34 -9.11
C LEU A 190 14.35 8.84 -10.55
N ALA A 191 14.76 7.99 -11.52
CA ALA A 191 14.75 8.34 -12.94
C ALA A 191 13.32 8.57 -13.45
N ILE A 192 12.38 7.67 -13.14
CA ILE A 192 10.97 7.80 -13.54
C ILE A 192 10.33 9.01 -12.85
N THR A 193 10.58 9.21 -11.56
CA THR A 193 10.11 10.38 -10.82
C THR A 193 10.56 11.68 -11.47
N TYR A 194 11.83 11.77 -11.89
CA TYR A 194 12.35 12.91 -12.59
C TYR A 194 11.65 13.15 -13.95
N LEU A 195 11.43 12.07 -14.72
CA LEU A 195 10.71 12.15 -16.00
C LEU A 195 9.25 12.58 -15.82
N LEU A 196 8.54 11.99 -14.86
CA LEU A 196 7.15 12.34 -14.54
C LEU A 196 7.06 13.78 -14.06
N PHE A 197 8.00 14.22 -13.23
CA PHE A 197 8.05 15.60 -12.77
C PHE A 197 8.28 16.59 -13.90
N GLN A 198 9.19 16.32 -14.85
CA GLN A 198 9.35 17.15 -16.04
C GLN A 198 8.08 17.20 -16.90
N LEU A 199 7.37 16.08 -17.01
CA LEU A 199 6.12 16.00 -17.75
C LEU A 199 5.05 16.88 -17.10
N ILE A 200 4.89 16.80 -15.77
CA ILE A 200 3.94 17.64 -15.00
C ILE A 200 4.16 19.13 -15.25
N GLN A 201 5.44 19.56 -15.31
CA GLN A 201 5.78 20.98 -15.55
C GLN A 201 5.44 21.44 -16.96
N ARG A 202 5.36 20.55 -17.94
CA ARG A 202 5.07 20.89 -19.34
C ARG A 202 3.58 20.87 -19.68
N ILE A 203 2.77 20.23 -18.83
CA ILE A 203 1.34 20.11 -19.07
C ILE A 203 0.63 21.31 -18.47
N GLU A 204 0.03 22.14 -19.33
CA GLU A 204 -0.77 23.30 -18.94
C GLU A 204 -2.27 22.97 -18.75
N HIS A 205 -2.66 21.69 -18.92
CA HIS A 205 -4.06 21.25 -18.81
C HIS A 205 -4.50 21.04 -17.35
N HIS A 206 -5.76 21.35 -17.07
CA HIS A 206 -6.38 21.16 -15.75
C HIS A 206 -6.54 19.68 -15.34
N VAL A 207 -6.35 18.71 -16.23
CA VAL A 207 -6.54 17.27 -15.98
C VAL A 207 -5.20 16.55 -15.82
N LYS A 208 -4.28 17.12 -14.99
CA LYS A 208 -2.95 16.55 -14.76
C LYS A 208 -2.99 15.27 -13.92
N PHE A 209 -3.90 15.20 -12.94
CA PHE A 209 -3.96 14.11 -11.96
C PHE A 209 -4.15 12.74 -12.60
N PHE A 210 -5.16 12.58 -13.45
CA PHE A 210 -5.46 11.27 -14.06
C PHE A 210 -4.37 10.81 -15.03
N LEU A 211 -3.70 11.73 -15.71
CA LEU A 211 -2.56 11.37 -16.57
C LEU A 211 -1.38 10.89 -15.75
N ILE A 212 -1.06 11.55 -14.63
CA ILE A 212 0.01 11.13 -13.73
C ILE A 212 -0.33 9.78 -13.13
N LEU A 213 -1.56 9.58 -12.66
CA LEU A 213 -2.03 8.31 -12.12
C LEU A 213 -1.93 7.19 -13.15
N ALA A 214 -2.35 7.42 -14.40
CA ALA A 214 -2.22 6.44 -15.48
C ALA A 214 -0.76 6.08 -15.77
N LEU A 215 0.14 7.05 -15.77
CA LEU A 215 1.58 6.81 -15.95
C LEU A 215 2.21 6.08 -14.76
N LEU A 216 1.75 6.34 -13.54
CA LEU A 216 2.18 5.61 -12.36
C LEU A 216 1.71 4.16 -12.40
N ILE A 217 0.45 3.90 -12.77
CA ILE A 217 -0.09 2.54 -12.96
C ILE A 217 0.71 1.81 -14.04
N LEU A 218 0.95 2.45 -15.17
CA LEU A 218 1.76 1.87 -16.26
C LEU A 218 3.18 1.55 -15.79
N SER A 219 3.82 2.47 -15.08
CA SER A 219 5.17 2.27 -14.53
C SER A 219 5.21 1.14 -13.50
N TYR A 220 4.15 1.02 -12.69
CA TYR A 220 3.99 -0.07 -11.72
C TYR A 220 3.89 -1.43 -12.44
N GLU A 221 3.04 -1.56 -13.46
CA GLU A 221 2.86 -2.81 -14.21
C GLU A 221 4.13 -3.18 -14.98
N ILE A 222 4.80 -2.24 -15.63
CA ILE A 222 6.11 -2.47 -16.28
C ILE A 222 7.14 -2.97 -15.27
N GLY A 223 7.25 -2.32 -14.12
CA GLY A 223 8.18 -2.70 -13.07
C GLY A 223 7.89 -4.10 -12.51
N LYS A 224 6.62 -4.41 -12.27
CA LYS A 224 6.17 -5.68 -11.73
C LYS A 224 6.32 -6.83 -12.73
N ASP A 225 5.79 -6.69 -13.93
CA ASP A 225 5.64 -7.81 -14.87
C ASP A 225 6.88 -8.00 -15.77
N ILE A 226 7.48 -6.90 -16.23
CA ILE A 226 8.63 -6.96 -17.14
C ILE A 226 9.94 -7.02 -16.36
N LEU A 227 10.14 -6.11 -15.40
CA LEU A 227 11.40 -6.00 -14.66
C LEU A 227 11.46 -6.91 -13.43
N LYS A 228 10.32 -7.47 -13.00
CA LYS A 228 10.19 -8.32 -11.81
C LYS A 228 10.71 -7.63 -10.52
N LEU A 229 10.50 -6.33 -10.41
CA LEU A 229 10.92 -5.49 -9.28
C LEU A 229 9.77 -5.18 -8.33
N PRO A 230 10.03 -4.82 -7.07
CA PRO A 230 9.01 -4.39 -6.12
C PRO A 230 8.50 -2.98 -6.45
N SER A 231 7.65 -2.88 -7.46
CA SER A 231 7.25 -1.62 -8.12
C SER A 231 6.50 -0.62 -7.23
N LEU A 232 5.96 -1.05 -6.08
CA LEU A 232 5.38 -0.14 -5.10
C LEU A 232 6.37 0.87 -4.52
N VAL A 233 7.67 0.51 -4.48
CA VAL A 233 8.74 1.43 -4.08
C VAL A 233 8.81 2.62 -5.04
N LEU A 234 8.54 2.41 -6.33
CA LEU A 234 8.50 3.50 -7.31
C LEU A 234 7.40 4.50 -6.96
N ILE A 235 6.19 4.00 -6.66
CA ILE A 235 5.04 4.84 -6.28
C ILE A 235 5.36 5.62 -4.99
N PHE A 236 5.95 4.94 -4.02
CA PHE A 236 6.34 5.54 -2.75
C PHE A 236 7.40 6.65 -2.91
N ILE A 237 8.46 6.40 -3.68
CA ILE A 237 9.52 7.39 -3.95
C ILE A 237 8.94 8.59 -4.70
N PHE A 238 8.07 8.35 -5.68
CA PHE A 238 7.39 9.42 -6.41
C PHE A 238 6.53 10.28 -5.48
N GLY A 239 5.70 9.66 -4.63
CA GLY A 239 4.86 10.36 -3.67
C GLY A 239 5.68 11.20 -2.67
N ILE A 240 6.73 10.61 -2.08
CA ILE A 240 7.67 11.33 -1.21
C ILE A 240 8.29 12.53 -1.94
N PHE A 241 8.79 12.32 -3.15
CA PHE A 241 9.41 13.39 -3.91
C PHE A 241 8.41 14.52 -4.18
N LEU A 242 7.21 14.19 -4.63
CA LEU A 242 6.18 15.18 -4.93
C LEU A 242 5.72 15.92 -3.67
N GLY A 243 5.43 15.21 -2.58
CA GLY A 243 5.02 15.78 -1.29
C GLY A 243 6.09 16.66 -0.62
N ASN A 244 7.38 16.39 -0.89
CA ASN A 244 8.51 17.09 -0.28
C ASN A 244 9.35 17.90 -1.27
N PHE A 245 8.82 18.16 -2.44
CA PHE A 245 9.54 18.77 -3.55
C PHE A 245 10.30 20.05 -3.14
N SER A 246 9.64 20.94 -2.40
CA SER A 246 10.24 22.20 -1.94
C SER A 246 11.42 22.03 -0.97
N ASN A 247 11.45 20.90 -0.22
CA ASN A 247 12.46 20.60 0.79
C ASN A 247 13.62 19.77 0.23
N LEU A 248 13.35 18.93 -0.78
CA LEU A 248 14.33 17.99 -1.35
C LEU A 248 15.25 18.63 -2.41
N ILE A 249 14.79 19.69 -3.10
CA ILE A 249 15.62 20.34 -4.12
C ILE A 249 16.57 21.33 -3.46
N PRO A 250 17.89 21.12 -3.61
CA PRO A 250 18.88 22.10 -3.19
C PRO A 250 18.68 23.44 -3.90
N GLU A 251 18.92 24.55 -3.23
CA GLU A 251 18.71 25.90 -3.78
C GLU A 251 19.44 26.16 -5.11
N ARG A 252 20.58 25.49 -5.32
CA ARG A 252 21.35 25.56 -6.56
C ARG A 252 20.58 25.04 -7.78
N PHE A 253 19.66 24.09 -7.58
CA PHE A 253 18.85 23.47 -8.63
C PHE A 253 17.47 24.14 -8.78
N LYS A 254 17.00 24.89 -7.79
CA LYS A 254 15.73 25.63 -7.86
C LYS A 254 15.70 26.59 -9.06
N LYS A 255 16.87 27.11 -9.47
CA LYS A 255 16.99 28.01 -10.64
C LYS A 255 16.76 27.31 -12.00
N TYR A 256 17.00 26.00 -12.07
CA TYR A 256 16.82 25.20 -13.30
C TYR A 256 15.46 24.48 -13.34
N VAL A 257 14.83 24.35 -12.20
CA VAL A 257 13.49 23.79 -12.05
C VAL A 257 12.57 25.01 -11.91
N LYS A 258 11.70 25.23 -12.90
CA LYS A 258 10.69 26.28 -12.82
C LYS A 258 9.72 25.94 -11.67
N THR A 259 10.12 26.27 -10.45
CA THR A 259 9.34 26.06 -9.22
C THR A 259 8.03 26.82 -9.22
N ASP A 260 7.94 27.85 -10.06
CA ASP A 260 6.74 28.69 -10.18
C ASP A 260 5.58 28.00 -10.92
N ASN A 261 5.85 26.92 -11.65
CA ASN A 261 4.83 26.21 -12.44
C ASN A 261 4.17 25.01 -11.71
N VAL A 262 4.73 24.54 -10.59
CA VAL A 262 4.07 23.59 -9.68
C VAL A 262 3.77 24.36 -8.40
N GLY A 263 2.66 25.07 -8.41
CA GLY A 263 2.23 25.88 -7.29
C GLY A 263 1.89 25.00 -6.07
N LYS A 264 1.92 25.58 -4.87
CA LYS A 264 1.39 24.91 -3.66
C LYS A 264 -0.07 24.49 -3.85
N GLU A 265 -0.80 25.21 -4.71
CA GLU A 265 -2.19 24.92 -5.07
C GLU A 265 -2.29 23.64 -5.89
N ASP A 266 -1.45 23.45 -6.93
CA ASP A 266 -1.42 22.20 -7.73
C ASP A 266 -1.11 20.96 -6.86
N LEU A 267 -0.18 21.10 -5.92
CA LEU A 267 0.18 20.00 -5.01
C LEU A 267 -0.96 19.70 -4.02
N HIS A 268 -1.61 20.72 -3.52
CA HIS A 268 -2.76 20.58 -2.63
C HIS A 268 -3.92 19.90 -3.35
N GLU A 269 -4.23 20.32 -4.59
CA GLU A 269 -5.26 19.70 -5.42
C GLU A 269 -4.91 18.24 -5.74
N PHE A 270 -3.64 17.95 -6.05
CA PHE A 270 -3.19 16.59 -6.30
C PHE A 270 -3.37 15.70 -5.06
N ASN A 271 -3.01 16.17 -3.87
CA ASN A 271 -3.21 15.45 -2.62
C ASN A 271 -4.69 15.19 -2.35
N LEU A 272 -5.54 16.20 -2.54
CA LEU A 272 -6.98 16.07 -2.36
C LEU A 272 -7.58 15.01 -3.30
N LEU A 273 -7.27 15.10 -4.60
CA LEU A 273 -7.75 14.16 -5.60
C LEU A 273 -7.21 12.73 -5.34
N THR A 274 -5.98 12.60 -4.84
CA THR A 274 -5.44 11.30 -4.44
C THR A 274 -6.25 10.73 -3.28
N ALA A 275 -6.50 11.49 -2.22
CA ALA A 275 -7.25 11.05 -1.05
C ALA A 275 -8.70 10.66 -1.41
N GLU A 276 -9.39 11.48 -2.22
CA GLU A 276 -10.76 11.17 -2.69
C GLU A 276 -10.79 9.93 -3.58
N SER A 277 -9.81 9.77 -4.49
CA SER A 277 -9.71 8.60 -5.35
C SER A 277 -9.41 7.34 -4.53
N THR A 278 -8.50 7.43 -3.55
CA THR A 278 -8.18 6.34 -2.63
C THR A 278 -9.42 5.92 -1.84
N PHE A 279 -10.14 6.87 -1.27
CA PHE A 279 -11.39 6.60 -0.55
C PHE A 279 -12.40 5.85 -1.43
N LEU A 280 -12.61 6.31 -2.66
CA LEU A 280 -13.55 5.71 -3.59
C LEU A 280 -13.13 4.28 -3.98
N VAL A 281 -11.89 4.09 -4.42
CA VAL A 281 -11.39 2.78 -4.87
C VAL A 281 -11.34 1.79 -3.71
N ARG A 282 -10.88 2.22 -2.53
CA ARG A 282 -10.87 1.42 -1.30
C ARG A 282 -12.28 0.95 -0.93
N THR A 283 -13.28 1.83 -1.01
CA THR A 283 -14.68 1.52 -0.71
C THR A 283 -15.20 0.41 -1.63
N PHE A 284 -15.03 0.57 -2.93
CA PHE A 284 -15.47 -0.44 -3.90
C PHE A 284 -14.69 -1.75 -3.75
N PHE A 285 -13.37 -1.66 -3.59
CA PHE A 285 -12.52 -2.83 -3.43
C PHE A 285 -12.95 -3.70 -2.23
N PHE A 286 -13.05 -3.13 -1.03
CA PHE A 286 -13.36 -3.92 0.15
C PHE A 286 -14.79 -4.46 0.14
N LEU A 287 -15.73 -3.75 -0.46
CA LEU A 287 -17.08 -4.25 -0.62
C LEU A 287 -17.12 -5.41 -1.62
N PHE A 288 -16.52 -5.27 -2.81
CA PHE A 288 -16.49 -6.36 -3.79
C PHE A 288 -15.64 -7.52 -3.33
N PHE A 289 -14.55 -7.25 -2.61
CA PHE A 289 -13.76 -8.30 -1.96
C PHE A 289 -14.62 -9.11 -0.97
N GLY A 290 -15.35 -8.44 -0.07
CA GLY A 290 -16.28 -9.12 0.83
C GLY A 290 -17.36 -9.90 0.08
N PHE A 291 -17.89 -9.34 -1.00
CA PHE A 291 -18.89 -9.99 -1.84
C PHE A 291 -18.31 -11.21 -2.60
N SER A 292 -17.04 -11.22 -2.97
CA SER A 292 -16.40 -12.33 -3.67
C SER A 292 -16.12 -13.54 -2.76
N ILE A 293 -16.17 -13.38 -1.44
CA ILE A 293 -15.89 -14.47 -0.50
C ILE A 293 -17.02 -15.52 -0.56
N PRO A 294 -16.74 -16.78 -0.95
CA PRO A 294 -17.73 -17.84 -0.99
C PRO A 294 -18.12 -18.25 0.44
N LEU A 295 -19.42 -18.19 0.75
CA LEU A 295 -19.92 -18.54 2.10
C LEU A 295 -19.74 -20.01 2.45
N GLU A 296 -19.72 -20.86 1.44
CA GLU A 296 -19.47 -22.30 1.55
C GLU A 296 -18.12 -22.58 2.23
N SER A 297 -17.10 -21.78 1.96
CA SER A 297 -15.79 -21.89 2.57
C SER A 297 -15.78 -21.72 4.11
N PHE A 298 -16.79 -21.07 4.68
CA PHE A 298 -16.93 -20.94 6.13
C PHE A 298 -17.68 -22.11 6.76
N ILE A 299 -18.53 -22.81 5.99
CA ILE A 299 -19.35 -23.92 6.47
C ILE A 299 -18.57 -25.23 6.39
N GLU A 300 -17.67 -25.36 5.40
CA GLU A 300 -16.82 -26.55 5.19
C GLU A 300 -15.54 -26.56 6.06
N MET A 301 -15.33 -25.57 6.93
CA MET A 301 -14.27 -25.64 7.92
C MET A 301 -14.62 -26.71 8.94
N GLU A 302 -14.17 -27.95 8.71
CA GLU A 302 -14.16 -28.97 9.76
C GLU A 302 -13.29 -28.45 10.91
N PRO A 303 -13.77 -28.54 12.17
CA PRO A 303 -12.94 -28.19 13.33
C PRO A 303 -11.79 -29.21 13.41
N TYR A 304 -10.57 -28.76 13.16
CA TYR A 304 -9.34 -29.54 13.40
C TYR A 304 -9.15 -29.81 14.88
#